data_2b3a9e5442a7b10c462a0e1dce91cc5e
#
_entry.id   2b3a9e5442a7b10c462a0e1dce91cc5e
#
_cell.length_a   1.000
_cell.length_b   1.000
_cell.length_c   1.000
_cell.angle_alpha   90.00
_cell.angle_beta   90.00
_cell.angle_gamma   90.00
#
_symmetry.space_group_name_H-M   'P 1'
#
loop_
_entity.id
_entity.type
_entity.pdbx_description
1 polymer ?
#
loop_
_entity_poly.entity_id
_entity_poly.type
_entity_poly.pdbx_seq_one_letter_code
_entity_poly.pdbx_strand_id
1 'polypeptide(L)'
;DDPAYQADLAAMKELVADFTAFAANLDSMDPLEGLRRGIELQEKMASLSALGGYANLRSATNAKDPEPGSYMGRVMALRSGMAAPMAAFNAWVVSLPNLMELVRGDEYLRDYEFYFSGKADAAKYQLCGEAEAVMAKMGMSGGSAWSKLQGYLTSTVPVHYQGTVTNLS
;
A
#
# COMPACT_ATOMS: atom_id res chain seq x y z
N ASP A 1 7.40 23.10 -7.32
CA ASP A 1 6.20 22.25 -7.07
C ASP A 1 5.44 22.07 -8.37
N ASP A 2 5.41 20.83 -8.90
CA ASP A 2 4.64 20.48 -10.09
C ASP A 2 3.12 20.52 -9.75
N PRO A 3 2.32 21.33 -10.47
CA PRO A 3 0.87 21.41 -10.22
C PRO A 3 0.16 20.06 -10.37
N ALA A 4 0.59 19.20 -11.30
CA ALA A 4 0.04 17.88 -11.50
C ALA A 4 0.28 16.98 -10.27
N TYR A 5 1.49 17.01 -9.71
CA TYR A 5 1.80 16.28 -8.48
C TYR A 5 0.95 16.74 -7.29
N GLN A 6 0.72 18.05 -7.16
CA GLN A 6 -0.13 18.58 -6.07
C GLN A 6 -1.60 18.18 -6.25
N ALA A 7 -2.10 18.14 -7.49
CA ALA A 7 -3.45 17.66 -7.80
C ALA A 7 -3.62 16.18 -7.44
N ASP A 8 -2.66 15.32 -7.80
CA ASP A 8 -2.67 13.90 -7.47
C ASP A 8 -2.58 13.66 -5.95
N LEU A 9 -1.79 14.49 -5.24
CA LEU A 9 -1.69 14.40 -3.78
C LEU A 9 -3.01 14.79 -3.10
N ALA A 10 -3.71 15.81 -3.62
CA ALA A 10 -5.04 16.19 -3.16
C ALA A 10 -6.06 15.08 -3.45
N ALA A 11 -6.06 14.52 -4.65
CA ALA A 11 -6.92 13.39 -5.03
C ALA A 11 -6.68 12.16 -4.14
N MET A 12 -5.44 11.87 -3.78
CA MET A 12 -5.12 10.79 -2.84
C MET A 12 -5.68 11.07 -1.45
N LYS A 13 -5.62 12.33 -0.99
CA LYS A 13 -6.19 12.71 0.32
C LYS A 13 -7.71 12.55 0.34
N GLU A 14 -8.40 12.97 -0.71
CA GLU A 14 -9.85 12.77 -0.87
C GLU A 14 -10.18 11.28 -0.91
N LEU A 15 -9.44 10.49 -1.65
CA LEU A 15 -9.65 9.04 -1.72
C LEU A 15 -9.48 8.33 -0.37
N VAL A 16 -8.54 8.76 0.47
CA VAL A 16 -8.39 8.24 1.84
C VAL A 16 -9.62 8.59 2.68
N ALA A 17 -10.16 9.80 2.56
CA ALA A 17 -11.37 10.20 3.25
C ALA A 17 -12.60 9.40 2.78
N ASP A 18 -12.76 9.24 1.46
CA ASP A 18 -13.84 8.46 0.85
C ASP A 18 -13.78 7.00 1.29
N PHE A 19 -12.59 6.38 1.26
CA PHE A 19 -12.44 5.00 1.69
C PHE A 19 -12.71 4.84 3.18
N THR A 20 -12.34 5.83 4.00
CA THR A 20 -12.61 5.82 5.44
C THR A 20 -14.11 5.90 5.72
N ALA A 21 -14.82 6.80 5.04
CA ALA A 21 -16.27 6.93 5.15
C ALA A 21 -16.99 5.67 4.65
N PHE A 22 -16.53 5.10 3.55
CA PHE A 22 -17.04 3.83 3.00
C PHE A 22 -16.87 2.68 4.01
N ALA A 23 -15.66 2.51 4.57
CA ALA A 23 -15.36 1.44 5.52
C ALA A 23 -16.18 1.55 6.82
N ALA A 24 -16.55 2.75 7.24
CA ALA A 24 -17.40 2.97 8.42
C ALA A 24 -18.87 2.57 8.21
N ASN A 25 -19.33 2.39 6.96
CA ASN A 25 -20.73 2.09 6.63
C ASN A 25 -20.93 0.67 6.05
N LEU A 26 -19.90 -0.17 6.01
CA LEU A 26 -19.94 -1.49 5.37
C LEU A 26 -21.06 -2.39 5.89
N ASP A 27 -21.31 -2.40 7.20
CA ASP A 27 -22.32 -3.27 7.83
C ASP A 27 -23.76 -2.91 7.43
N SER A 28 -23.98 -1.70 6.92
CA SER A 28 -25.28 -1.21 6.49
C SER A 28 -25.50 -1.28 4.97
N MET A 29 -24.48 -1.66 4.21
CA MET A 29 -24.52 -1.69 2.74
C MET A 29 -24.99 -3.04 2.21
N ASP A 30 -25.58 -3.02 1.02
CA ASP A 30 -25.78 -4.23 0.24
C ASP A 30 -24.43 -4.89 -0.06
N PRO A 31 -24.24 -6.20 0.17
CA PRO A 31 -22.96 -6.86 -0.01
C PRO A 31 -22.38 -6.72 -1.43
N LEU A 32 -23.20 -6.80 -2.46
CA LEU A 32 -22.75 -6.68 -3.84
C LEU A 32 -22.28 -5.26 -4.15
N GLU A 33 -23.02 -4.25 -3.70
CA GLU A 33 -22.65 -2.85 -3.84
C GLU A 33 -21.37 -2.55 -3.07
N GLY A 34 -21.23 -3.05 -1.85
CA GLY A 34 -20.03 -2.90 -1.03
C GLY A 34 -18.80 -3.51 -1.68
N LEU A 35 -18.91 -4.71 -2.26
CA LEU A 35 -17.80 -5.33 -2.99
C LEU A 35 -17.39 -4.51 -4.23
N ARG A 36 -18.35 -4.08 -5.05
CA ARG A 36 -18.09 -3.23 -6.23
C ARG A 36 -17.41 -1.92 -5.83
N ARG A 37 -18.00 -1.21 -4.86
CA ARG A 37 -17.44 0.07 -4.40
C ARG A 37 -16.04 -0.07 -3.82
N GLY A 38 -15.78 -1.14 -3.08
CA GLY A 38 -14.46 -1.44 -2.53
C GLY A 38 -13.40 -1.64 -3.61
N ILE A 39 -13.73 -2.34 -4.70
CA ILE A 39 -12.82 -2.51 -5.85
C ILE A 39 -12.61 -1.19 -6.59
N GLU A 40 -13.65 -0.44 -6.91
CA GLU A 40 -13.53 0.87 -7.57
C GLU A 40 -12.60 1.84 -6.81
N LEU A 41 -12.69 1.87 -5.49
CA LEU A 41 -11.82 2.71 -4.66
C LEU A 41 -10.38 2.21 -4.69
N GLN A 42 -10.14 0.90 -4.75
CA GLN A 42 -8.81 0.33 -4.87
C GLN A 42 -8.19 0.57 -6.25
N GLU A 43 -8.97 0.51 -7.32
CA GLU A 43 -8.52 0.88 -8.67
C GLU A 43 -8.07 2.36 -8.73
N LYS A 44 -8.85 3.25 -8.14
CA LYS A 44 -8.46 4.66 -8.00
C LYS A 44 -7.17 4.82 -7.20
N MET A 45 -6.98 4.02 -6.15
CA MET A 45 -5.72 4.02 -5.39
C MET A 45 -4.54 3.55 -6.25
N ALA A 46 -4.73 2.52 -7.07
CA ALA A 46 -3.71 2.01 -7.97
C ALA A 46 -3.30 3.05 -9.02
N SER A 47 -4.24 3.85 -9.54
CA SER A 47 -3.96 4.92 -10.50
C SER A 47 -3.06 6.03 -9.91
N LEU A 48 -3.14 6.26 -8.61
CA LEU A 48 -2.30 7.23 -7.88
C LEU A 48 -0.95 6.65 -7.40
N SER A 49 -0.62 5.41 -7.76
CA SER A 49 0.63 4.76 -7.35
C SER A 49 1.89 5.46 -7.87
N ALA A 50 1.78 6.18 -8.99
CA ALA A 50 2.85 6.96 -9.59
C ALA A 50 3.42 8.05 -8.67
N LEU A 51 2.64 8.57 -7.70
CA LEU A 51 3.11 9.57 -6.73
C LEU A 51 4.37 9.14 -5.96
N GLY A 52 4.38 7.89 -5.46
CA GLY A 52 5.56 7.34 -4.79
C GLY A 52 6.70 7.01 -5.76
N GLY A 53 6.37 6.53 -6.96
CA GLY A 53 7.33 6.23 -8.02
C GLY A 53 8.12 7.46 -8.45
N TYR A 54 7.47 8.59 -8.66
CA TYR A 54 8.12 9.86 -9.00
C TYR A 54 9.17 10.28 -7.96
N ALA A 55 8.82 10.27 -6.69
CA ALA A 55 9.74 10.62 -5.62
C ALA A 55 10.95 9.67 -5.55
N ASN A 56 10.74 8.37 -5.74
CA ASN A 56 11.82 7.38 -5.80
C ASN A 56 12.77 7.60 -7.00
N LEU A 57 12.23 7.80 -8.20
CA LEU A 57 13.03 8.05 -9.39
C LEU A 57 13.85 9.34 -9.26
N ARG A 58 13.26 10.40 -8.73
CA ARG A 58 13.96 11.66 -8.48
C ARG A 58 15.09 11.49 -7.46
N SER A 59 14.86 10.74 -6.38
CA SER A 59 15.90 10.41 -5.40
C SER A 59 17.03 9.59 -6.01
N ALA A 60 16.74 8.65 -6.92
CA ALA A 60 17.73 7.84 -7.60
C ALA A 60 18.62 8.65 -8.56
N THR A 61 18.07 9.72 -9.17
CA THR A 61 18.85 10.59 -10.08
C THR A 61 19.69 11.61 -9.34
N ASN A 62 19.31 12.03 -8.14
CA ASN A 62 20.07 12.97 -7.32
C ASN A 62 19.87 12.68 -5.82
N ALA A 63 20.73 11.82 -5.30
CA ALA A 63 20.69 11.41 -3.88
C ALA A 63 20.96 12.57 -2.87
N LYS A 64 21.46 13.73 -3.34
CA LYS A 64 21.68 14.92 -2.50
C LYS A 64 20.48 15.87 -2.47
N ASP A 65 19.46 15.64 -3.28
CA ASP A 65 18.24 16.44 -3.27
C ASP A 65 17.38 16.08 -2.05
N PRO A 66 17.09 17.01 -1.13
CA PRO A 66 16.28 16.73 0.05
C PRO A 66 14.76 16.69 -0.23
N GLU A 67 14.29 17.23 -1.36
CA GLU A 67 12.86 17.33 -1.69
C GLU A 67 12.17 15.97 -1.84
N PRO A 68 12.76 14.97 -2.53
CA PRO A 68 12.11 13.65 -2.68
C PRO A 68 11.74 12.99 -1.36
N GLY A 69 12.55 13.18 -0.33
CA GLY A 69 12.27 12.69 1.02
C GLY A 69 11.01 13.31 1.62
N SER A 70 10.80 14.61 1.40
CA SER A 70 9.59 15.32 1.84
C SER A 70 8.34 14.83 1.09
N TYR A 71 8.43 14.66 -0.23
CA TYR A 71 7.34 14.10 -1.05
C TYR A 71 6.98 12.68 -0.61
N MET A 72 7.98 11.83 -0.43
CA MET A 72 7.76 10.46 0.06
C MET A 72 7.10 10.45 1.44
N GLY A 73 7.52 11.33 2.35
CA GLY A 73 6.92 11.45 3.68
C GLY A 73 5.42 11.78 3.62
N ARG A 74 5.01 12.70 2.74
CA ARG A 74 3.58 13.05 2.55
C ARG A 74 2.78 11.87 2.00
N VAL A 75 3.30 11.18 0.98
CA VAL A 75 2.64 10.01 0.39
C VAL A 75 2.52 8.88 1.42
N MET A 76 3.57 8.63 2.21
CA MET A 76 3.56 7.61 3.26
C MET A 76 2.56 7.93 4.38
N ALA A 77 2.44 9.20 4.79
CA ALA A 77 1.44 9.63 5.76
C ALA A 77 0.00 9.35 5.27
N LEU A 78 -0.30 9.67 4.01
CA LEU A 78 -1.61 9.38 3.41
C LEU A 78 -1.87 7.86 3.31
N ARG A 79 -0.88 7.09 2.86
CA ARG A 79 -0.99 5.61 2.80
C ARG A 79 -1.19 4.99 4.18
N SER A 80 -0.54 5.53 5.21
CA SER A 80 -0.75 5.08 6.59
C SER A 80 -2.21 5.28 7.05
N GLY A 81 -2.84 6.40 6.65
CA GLY A 81 -4.26 6.64 6.91
C GLY A 81 -5.21 5.62 6.27
N MET A 82 -4.77 4.95 5.18
CA MET A 82 -5.55 3.92 4.50
C MET A 82 -5.52 2.55 5.21
N ALA A 83 -4.54 2.30 6.09
CA ALA A 83 -4.33 0.97 6.67
C ALA A 83 -5.54 0.45 7.46
N ALA A 84 -6.11 1.28 8.33
CA ALA A 84 -7.25 0.88 9.15
C ALA A 84 -8.54 0.65 8.32
N PRO A 85 -8.97 1.57 7.44
CA PRO A 85 -10.15 1.34 6.60
C PRO A 85 -9.98 0.16 5.64
N MET A 86 -8.78 -0.09 5.11
CA MET A 86 -8.51 -1.27 4.29
C MET A 86 -8.59 -2.56 5.09
N ALA A 87 -8.09 -2.58 6.32
CA ALA A 87 -8.23 -3.72 7.22
C ALA A 87 -9.70 -4.02 7.55
N ALA A 88 -10.49 -2.97 7.82
CA ALA A 88 -11.93 -3.11 8.04
C ALA A 88 -12.65 -3.69 6.82
N PHE A 89 -12.38 -3.18 5.62
CA PHE A 89 -12.91 -3.71 4.38
C PHE A 89 -12.53 -5.19 4.18
N ASN A 90 -11.26 -5.54 4.37
CA ASN A 90 -10.79 -6.92 4.23
C ASN A 90 -11.49 -7.86 5.22
N ALA A 91 -11.64 -7.45 6.48
CA ALA A 91 -12.34 -8.22 7.50
C ALA A 91 -13.82 -8.42 7.14
N TRP A 92 -14.47 -7.37 6.65
CA TRP A 92 -15.85 -7.44 6.20
C TRP A 92 -16.01 -8.36 5.00
N VAL A 93 -15.15 -8.27 3.97
CA VAL A 93 -15.17 -9.15 2.79
C VAL A 93 -15.12 -10.63 3.19
N VAL A 94 -14.18 -11.02 4.07
CA VAL A 94 -14.04 -12.42 4.47
C VAL A 94 -15.12 -12.89 5.43
N SER A 95 -15.89 -11.98 6.01
CA SER A 95 -17.05 -12.31 6.85
C SER A 95 -18.30 -12.67 6.05
N LEU A 96 -18.33 -12.36 4.75
CA LEU A 96 -19.47 -12.64 3.88
C LEU A 96 -19.60 -14.15 3.60
N PRO A 97 -20.69 -14.81 4.02
CA PRO A 97 -20.82 -16.27 3.91
C PRO A 97 -20.91 -16.76 2.46
N ASN A 98 -21.39 -15.90 1.55
CA ASN A 98 -21.61 -16.21 0.14
C ASN A 98 -20.71 -15.38 -0.80
N LEU A 99 -19.53 -14.95 -0.32
CA LEU A 99 -18.59 -14.10 -1.04
C LEU A 99 -18.35 -14.56 -2.48
N MET A 100 -17.95 -15.82 -2.67
CA MET A 100 -17.60 -16.32 -4.00
C MET A 100 -18.79 -16.47 -4.93
N GLU A 101 -19.99 -16.65 -4.38
CA GLU A 101 -21.23 -16.70 -5.15
C GLU A 101 -21.61 -15.31 -5.68
N LEU A 102 -21.49 -14.28 -4.82
CA LEU A 102 -21.66 -12.88 -5.22
C LEU A 102 -20.66 -12.46 -6.29
N VAL A 103 -19.39 -12.79 -6.10
CA VAL A 103 -18.32 -12.44 -7.04
C VAL A 103 -18.54 -13.09 -8.40
N ARG A 104 -18.89 -14.38 -8.46
CA ARG A 104 -19.13 -15.10 -9.72
C ARG A 104 -20.42 -14.71 -10.42
N GLY A 105 -21.41 -14.28 -9.65
CA GLY A 105 -22.71 -13.84 -10.15
C GLY A 105 -22.68 -12.46 -10.81
N ASP A 106 -21.64 -11.68 -10.58
CA ASP A 106 -21.52 -10.31 -11.04
C ASP A 106 -20.46 -10.18 -12.16
N GLU A 107 -20.83 -9.53 -13.27
CA GLU A 107 -19.95 -9.42 -14.46
C GLU A 107 -18.65 -8.66 -14.16
N TYR A 108 -18.72 -7.56 -13.41
CA TYR A 108 -17.55 -6.76 -13.05
C TYR A 108 -16.67 -7.45 -12.00
N LEU A 109 -17.27 -8.00 -10.94
CA LEU A 109 -16.52 -8.64 -9.86
C LEU A 109 -15.88 -9.97 -10.26
N ARG A 110 -16.39 -10.62 -11.33
CA ARG A 110 -15.83 -11.88 -11.84
C ARG A 110 -14.38 -11.73 -12.27
N ASP A 111 -13.99 -10.58 -12.80
CA ASP A 111 -12.61 -10.29 -13.18
C ASP A 111 -11.67 -10.26 -11.94
N TYR A 112 -12.23 -10.07 -10.75
CA TYR A 112 -11.53 -10.06 -9.46
C TYR A 112 -11.70 -11.38 -8.67
N GLU A 113 -12.19 -12.45 -9.28
CA GLU A 113 -12.41 -13.74 -8.60
C GLU A 113 -11.14 -14.24 -7.92
N PHE A 114 -10.00 -14.15 -8.59
CA PHE A 114 -8.71 -14.55 -8.02
C PHE A 114 -8.32 -13.69 -6.80
N TYR A 115 -8.56 -12.40 -6.84
CA TYR A 115 -8.32 -11.50 -5.72
C TYR A 115 -9.14 -11.87 -4.49
N PHE A 116 -10.44 -12.10 -4.66
CA PHE A 116 -11.33 -12.45 -3.55
C PHE A 116 -11.07 -13.85 -3.01
N SER A 117 -10.78 -14.82 -3.87
CA SER A 117 -10.42 -16.16 -3.43
C SER A 117 -9.11 -16.16 -2.63
N GLY A 118 -8.11 -15.39 -3.07
CA GLY A 118 -6.87 -15.20 -2.32
C GLY A 118 -7.10 -14.55 -0.94
N LYS A 119 -8.03 -13.60 -0.82
CA LYS A 119 -8.43 -13.02 0.47
C LYS A 119 -9.10 -14.04 1.38
N ALA A 120 -10.03 -14.83 0.85
CA ALA A 120 -10.70 -15.90 1.61
C ALA A 120 -9.72 -16.98 2.07
N ASP A 121 -8.75 -17.33 1.24
CA ASP A 121 -7.69 -18.29 1.61
C ASP A 121 -6.74 -17.71 2.65
N ALA A 122 -6.28 -16.48 2.50
CA ALA A 122 -5.40 -15.82 3.45
C ALA A 122 -6.04 -15.68 4.85
N ALA A 123 -7.34 -15.43 4.91
CA ALA A 123 -8.08 -15.32 6.17
C ALA A 123 -7.98 -16.59 7.03
N LYS A 124 -7.82 -17.77 6.44
CA LYS A 124 -7.66 -19.05 7.15
C LYS A 124 -6.36 -19.12 7.96
N TYR A 125 -5.37 -18.33 7.60
CA TYR A 125 -4.04 -18.30 8.20
C TYR A 125 -3.77 -17.00 8.97
N GLN A 126 -4.75 -16.10 9.03
CA GLN A 126 -4.61 -14.83 9.73
C GLN A 126 -4.52 -15.06 11.24
N LEU A 127 -3.55 -14.41 11.85
CA LEU A 127 -3.37 -14.44 13.30
C LEU A 127 -4.37 -13.51 14.00
N CYS A 128 -4.46 -13.59 15.32
CA CYS A 128 -5.23 -12.59 16.05
C CYS A 128 -4.60 -11.19 15.90
N GLY A 129 -5.42 -10.15 16.00
CA GLY A 129 -4.97 -8.76 15.73
C GLY A 129 -3.79 -8.32 16.58
N GLU A 130 -3.66 -8.81 17.83
CA GLU A 130 -2.52 -8.52 18.71
C GLU A 130 -1.23 -9.14 18.17
N ALA A 131 -1.28 -10.38 17.68
CA ALA A 131 -0.12 -11.07 17.10
C ALA A 131 0.32 -10.38 15.78
N GLU A 132 -0.63 -10.00 14.91
CA GLU A 132 -0.36 -9.24 13.69
C GLU A 132 0.33 -7.90 14.00
N ALA A 133 -0.14 -7.16 15.02
CA ALA A 133 0.46 -5.90 15.43
C ALA A 133 1.90 -6.07 15.96
N VAL A 134 2.16 -7.15 16.72
CA VAL A 134 3.52 -7.47 17.17
C VAL A 134 4.41 -7.84 16.01
N MET A 135 3.96 -8.69 15.09
CA MET A 135 4.71 -9.08 13.89
C MET A 135 5.04 -7.88 13.01
N ALA A 136 4.10 -6.96 12.82
CA ALA A 136 4.35 -5.74 12.05
C ALA A 136 5.46 -4.88 12.69
N LYS A 137 5.44 -4.70 14.02
CA LYS A 137 6.50 -3.99 14.75
C LYS A 137 7.85 -4.70 14.66
N MET A 138 7.87 -6.02 14.82
CA MET A 138 9.09 -6.82 14.68
C MET A 138 9.65 -6.78 13.25
N GLY A 139 8.79 -6.74 12.24
CA GLY A 139 9.19 -6.58 10.84
C GLY A 139 9.96 -5.27 10.61
N MET A 140 9.53 -4.18 11.26
CA MET A 140 10.21 -2.87 11.14
C MET A 140 11.61 -2.88 11.79
N SER A 141 11.75 -3.42 12.99
CA SER A 141 13.02 -3.46 13.73
C SER A 141 13.92 -4.64 13.32
N GLY A 142 13.36 -5.68 12.72
CA GLY A 142 14.07 -6.84 12.18
C GLY A 142 14.37 -6.72 10.69
N GLY A 143 13.54 -7.31 9.83
CA GLY A 143 13.79 -7.42 8.38
C GLY A 143 14.07 -6.08 7.69
N SER A 144 13.23 -5.05 7.96
CA SER A 144 13.40 -3.73 7.35
C SER A 144 14.68 -3.03 7.83
N ALA A 145 15.05 -3.19 9.10
CA ALA A 145 16.29 -2.60 9.63
C ALA A 145 17.54 -3.27 9.04
N TRP A 146 17.53 -4.58 8.88
CA TRP A 146 18.62 -5.32 8.24
C TRP A 146 18.77 -4.95 6.76
N SER A 147 17.67 -4.82 6.02
CA SER A 147 17.71 -4.37 4.62
C SER A 147 18.29 -2.95 4.47
N LYS A 148 17.94 -2.03 5.39
CA LYS A 148 18.52 -0.68 5.42
C LYS A 148 20.01 -0.71 5.74
N LEU A 149 20.42 -1.53 6.72
CA LEU A 149 21.84 -1.68 7.08
C LEU A 149 22.63 -2.25 5.90
N GLN A 150 22.11 -3.27 5.23
CA GLN A 150 22.75 -3.84 4.05
C GLN A 150 22.90 -2.78 2.94
N GLY A 151 21.85 -2.03 2.62
CA GLY A 151 21.90 -0.97 1.62
C GLY A 151 22.92 0.12 1.99
N TYR A 152 22.97 0.52 3.26
CA TYR A 152 23.97 1.48 3.75
C TYR A 152 25.40 0.95 3.62
N LEU A 153 25.67 -0.28 4.05
CA LEU A 153 27.00 -0.89 3.97
C LEU A 153 27.45 -1.03 2.51
N THR A 154 26.60 -1.54 1.62
CA THR A 154 26.96 -1.69 0.19
C THR A 154 27.24 -0.37 -0.50
N SER A 155 26.54 0.70 -0.12
CA SER A 155 26.77 2.03 -0.70
C SER A 155 27.92 2.83 -0.06
N THR A 156 28.44 2.41 1.10
CA THR A 156 29.50 3.12 1.80
C THR A 156 30.85 2.39 1.87
N VAL A 157 30.87 1.07 1.66
CA VAL A 157 32.11 0.29 1.65
C VAL A 157 32.99 0.74 0.49
N PRO A 158 34.23 1.24 0.77
CA PRO A 158 35.15 1.64 -0.28
C PRO A 158 35.67 0.41 -1.02
N VAL A 159 35.56 0.42 -2.33
CA VAL A 159 36.07 -0.63 -3.23
C VAL A 159 37.16 -0.04 -4.09
N HIS A 160 38.36 -0.64 -4.07
CA HIS A 160 39.47 -0.28 -4.94
C HIS A 160 39.35 -1.02 -6.26
N TYR A 161 39.05 -0.29 -7.33
CA TYR A 161 38.92 -0.85 -8.66
C TYR A 161 39.72 -0.02 -9.68
N GLN A 162 40.62 -0.65 -10.42
CA GLN A 162 41.46 0.00 -11.44
C GLN A 162 42.16 1.31 -10.96
N GLY A 163 42.63 1.35 -9.72
CA GLY A 163 43.33 2.51 -9.14
C GLY A 163 42.39 3.63 -8.67
N THR A 164 41.10 3.47 -8.75
CA THR A 164 40.07 4.39 -8.21
C THR A 164 39.37 3.79 -7.00
N VAL A 165 38.94 4.63 -6.08
CA VAL A 165 38.09 4.21 -4.98
C VAL A 165 36.64 4.53 -5.35
N THR A 166 35.80 3.51 -5.34
CA THR A 166 34.37 3.61 -5.61
C THR A 166 33.59 2.88 -4.50
N ASN A 167 32.28 2.79 -4.60
CA ASN A 167 31.44 1.98 -3.73
C ASN A 167 30.76 0.85 -4.54
N LEU A 168 29.99 -0.02 -3.88
CA LEU A 168 29.31 -1.16 -4.51
C LEU A 168 27.97 -0.82 -5.17
N SER A 169 27.54 0.44 -5.09
CA SER A 169 26.25 0.92 -5.66
C SER A 169 26.44 1.62 -6.99
#